data_b2ed3c3c6a6f17fc442eb842e9a390d0
#
_entry.id   b2ed3c3c6a6f17fc442eb842e9a390d0
#
_cell.length_a   1.000
_cell.length_b   1.000
_cell.length_c   1.000
_cell.angle_alpha   90.00
_cell.angle_beta   90.00
_cell.angle_gamma   90.00
#
_symmetry.space_group_name_H-M   'P 1'
#
loop_
_entity.id
_entity.type
_entity.pdbx_description
1 polymer ?
#
loop_
_entity_poly.entity_id
_entity_poly.type
_entity_poly.pdbx_seq_one_letter_code
_entity_poly.pdbx_strand_id
1 'polypeptide(L)'
;AGQAELLLMDEPFAALDFLTRAELQSQLLQIQARMPRTIVLVTHQLDEAILLAQKIVVMHSDSSLWECSLADNAYPRDVDEPQMRELKQRITEECRK
;
A
#
# COMPACT_ATOMS: atom_id res chain seq x y z
N ALA A 1 4.33 -20.23 -17.69
CA ALA A 1 3.67 -20.00 -17.24
C ALA A 1 2.90 -20.23 -15.91
N GLY A 2 2.20 -19.27 -15.50
CA GLY A 2 1.35 -19.39 -14.35
C GLY A 2 2.06 -19.48 -13.01
N GLN A 3 3.34 -19.22 -12.98
CA GLN A 3 4.04 -19.14 -11.69
C GLN A 3 3.85 -17.73 -11.14
N ALA A 4 2.98 -17.64 -10.13
CA ALA A 4 2.83 -16.41 -9.39
C ALA A 4 4.05 -16.24 -8.49
N GLU A 5 4.84 -15.20 -8.71
CA GLU A 5 5.86 -14.84 -7.76
C GLU A 5 5.22 -14.06 -6.63
N LEU A 6 5.48 -14.47 -5.41
CA LEU A 6 5.06 -13.75 -4.23
C LEU A 6 6.27 -13.10 -3.58
N LEU A 7 6.25 -11.78 -3.51
CA LEU A 7 7.27 -11.02 -2.81
C LEU A 7 6.69 -10.49 -1.50
N LEU A 8 7.37 -10.75 -0.41
CA LEU A 8 7.01 -10.21 0.89
C LEU A 8 8.02 -9.14 1.28
N MET A 9 7.54 -7.92 1.47
CA MET A 9 8.36 -6.79 1.89
C MET A 9 7.87 -6.29 3.24
N ASP A 10 8.76 -6.28 4.24
CA ASP A 10 8.43 -5.84 5.59
C ASP A 10 9.12 -4.51 5.85
N GLU A 11 8.33 -3.43 5.92
CA GLU A 11 8.80 -2.08 6.15
C GLU A 11 9.99 -1.70 5.24
N PRO A 12 9.87 -1.90 3.92
CA PRO A 12 11.04 -1.80 3.03
C PRO A 12 11.56 -0.37 2.89
N PHE A 13 10.74 0.63 3.21
CA PHE A 13 11.13 2.03 3.02
C PHE A 13 11.35 2.76 4.34
N ALA A 14 11.25 2.07 5.47
CA ALA A 14 11.22 2.72 6.79
C ALA A 14 12.50 3.47 7.14
N ALA A 15 13.64 2.98 6.70
CA ALA A 15 14.94 3.57 7.03
C ALA A 15 15.39 4.64 6.03
N LEU A 16 14.59 4.93 5.01
CA LEU A 16 14.98 5.82 3.94
C LEU A 16 14.51 7.25 4.20
N ASP A 17 15.27 8.22 3.69
CA ASP A 17 14.86 9.61 3.72
C ASP A 17 13.68 9.85 2.76
N PHE A 18 13.06 11.03 2.86
CA PHE A 18 11.84 11.31 2.11
C PHE A 18 12.02 11.21 0.60
N LEU A 19 13.09 11.79 0.07
CA LEU A 19 13.33 11.82 -1.38
C LEU A 19 13.65 10.44 -1.93
N THR A 20 14.51 9.70 -1.24
CA THR A 20 14.87 8.35 -1.66
C THR A 20 13.67 7.42 -1.59
N ARG A 21 12.85 7.58 -0.55
CA ARG A 21 11.63 6.78 -0.40
C ARG A 21 10.66 7.02 -1.56
N ALA A 22 10.41 8.29 -1.89
CA ALA A 22 9.51 8.64 -2.98
C ALA A 22 9.99 8.09 -4.32
N GLU A 23 11.29 8.17 -4.57
CA GLU A 23 11.87 7.65 -5.79
C GLU A 23 11.72 6.13 -5.91
N LEU A 24 12.02 5.41 -4.85
CA LEU A 24 11.91 3.94 -4.86
C LEU A 24 10.47 3.47 -4.96
N GLN A 25 9.53 4.17 -4.31
CA GLN A 25 8.11 3.86 -4.44
C GLN A 25 7.64 4.03 -5.88
N SER A 26 8.07 5.11 -6.54
CA SER A 26 7.75 5.35 -7.94
C SER A 26 8.32 4.26 -8.83
N GLN A 27 9.57 3.86 -8.60
CA GLN A 27 10.20 2.78 -9.36
C GLN A 27 9.47 1.45 -9.16
N LEU A 28 9.02 1.16 -7.95
CA LEU A 28 8.27 -0.05 -7.67
C LEU A 28 6.96 -0.10 -8.47
N LEU A 29 6.24 1.02 -8.54
CA LEU A 29 5.02 1.10 -9.33
C LEU A 29 5.30 0.89 -10.82
N GLN A 30 6.39 1.43 -11.33
CA GLN A 30 6.77 1.25 -12.73
C GLN A 30 7.11 -0.20 -13.04
N ILE A 31 7.87 -0.85 -12.16
CA ILE A 31 8.23 -2.24 -12.33
C ILE A 31 6.99 -3.13 -12.29
N GLN A 32 6.08 -2.85 -11.35
CA GLN A 32 4.86 -3.63 -11.22
C GLN A 32 3.95 -3.47 -12.45
N ALA A 33 3.96 -2.29 -13.06
CA ALA A 33 3.18 -2.07 -14.29
C ALA A 33 3.72 -2.89 -15.46
N ARG A 34 5.04 -3.10 -15.53
CA ARG A 34 5.68 -3.85 -16.61
C ARG A 34 5.64 -5.36 -16.38
N MET A 35 5.85 -5.77 -15.15
CA MET A 35 5.95 -7.19 -14.78
C MET A 35 5.12 -7.43 -13.52
N PRO A 36 3.79 -7.50 -13.66
CA PRO A 36 2.93 -7.68 -12.49
C PRO A 36 3.25 -8.96 -11.73
N ARG A 37 3.35 -8.81 -10.41
CA ARG A 37 3.55 -9.93 -9.49
C ARG A 37 2.78 -9.64 -8.20
N THR A 38 2.56 -10.67 -7.41
CA THR A 38 1.91 -10.48 -6.12
C THR A 38 2.93 -9.99 -5.11
N ILE A 39 2.68 -8.82 -4.54
CA ILE A 39 3.53 -8.22 -3.52
C ILE A 39 2.71 -8.01 -2.26
N VAL A 40 3.20 -8.51 -1.14
CA VAL A 40 2.63 -8.22 0.18
C VAL A 40 3.57 -7.25 0.87
N LEU A 41 3.07 -6.06 1.16
CA LEU A 41 3.83 -5.00 1.78
C LEU A 41 3.31 -4.78 3.20
N VAL A 42 4.17 -4.98 4.19
CA VAL A 42 3.84 -4.72 5.59
C VAL A 42 4.39 -3.35 5.95
N THR A 43 3.51 -2.46 6.41
CA THR A 43 3.93 -1.10 6.75
C THR A 43 3.03 -0.49 7.81
N HIS A 44 3.59 0.38 8.64
CA HIS A 44 2.85 1.24 9.56
C HIS A 44 2.58 2.61 8.95
N GLN A 45 3.09 2.86 7.75
CA GLN A 45 2.93 4.14 7.05
C GLN A 45 1.67 4.07 6.17
N LEU A 46 0.61 4.70 6.64
CA LEU A 46 -0.67 4.62 5.96
C LEU A 46 -0.63 5.28 4.59
N ASP A 47 0.07 6.40 4.45
CA ASP A 47 0.23 7.07 3.15
C ASP A 47 0.92 6.16 2.14
N GLU A 48 1.91 5.40 2.59
CA GLU A 48 2.61 4.44 1.75
C GLU A 48 1.68 3.34 1.26
N ALA A 49 0.84 2.81 2.14
CA ALA A 49 -0.12 1.79 1.78
C ALA A 49 -1.11 2.30 0.73
N ILE A 50 -1.61 3.52 0.91
CA ILE A 50 -2.55 4.13 -0.02
C ILE A 50 -1.92 4.38 -1.38
N LEU A 51 -0.66 4.83 -1.40
CA LEU A 51 0.05 5.10 -2.64
C LEU A 51 0.32 3.84 -3.45
N LEU A 52 0.60 2.73 -2.80
CA LEU A 52 1.15 1.55 -3.47
C LEU A 52 0.17 0.39 -3.63
N ALA A 53 -0.78 0.24 -2.71
CA ALA A 53 -1.56 -0.98 -2.62
C ALA A 53 -2.77 -0.98 -3.55
N GLN A 54 -3.10 -2.17 -4.06
CA GLN A 54 -4.38 -2.41 -4.69
C GLN A 54 -5.42 -2.89 -3.70
N LYS A 55 -4.96 -3.41 -2.57
CA LYS A 55 -5.83 -3.89 -1.49
C LYS A 55 -5.10 -3.69 -0.17
N ILE A 56 -5.80 -3.11 0.79
CA ILE A 56 -5.27 -2.89 2.13
C ILE A 56 -5.99 -3.82 3.08
N VAL A 57 -5.21 -4.51 3.92
CA VAL A 57 -5.73 -5.38 4.96
C VAL A 57 -5.25 -4.86 6.30
N VAL A 58 -6.19 -4.59 7.19
CA VAL A 58 -5.88 -4.18 8.57
C VAL A 58 -6.12 -5.36 9.49
N MET A 59 -5.11 -5.71 10.28
CA MET A 59 -5.23 -6.76 11.28
C MET A 59 -5.56 -6.13 12.63
N HIS A 60 -6.70 -6.50 13.19
CA HIS A 60 -7.13 -6.01 14.51
C HIS A 60 -6.43 -6.79 15.61
N SER A 61 -6.48 -6.24 16.82
CA SER A 61 -5.84 -6.85 17.98
C SER A 61 -6.44 -8.22 18.36
N ASP A 62 -7.69 -8.46 17.98
CA ASP A 62 -8.34 -9.75 18.20
C ASP A 62 -8.10 -10.75 17.05
N SER A 63 -7.18 -10.43 16.15
CA SER A 63 -6.84 -11.22 14.97
C SER A 63 -7.89 -11.23 13.87
N SER A 64 -8.98 -10.45 13.99
CA SER A 64 -9.89 -10.26 12.88
C SER A 64 -9.27 -9.35 11.83
N LEU A 65 -9.75 -9.46 10.58
CA LEU A 65 -9.22 -8.70 9.46
C LEU A 65 -10.28 -7.79 8.88
N TRP A 66 -9.87 -6.60 8.50
CA TRP A 66 -10.67 -5.67 7.73
C TRP A 66 -9.98 -5.41 6.40
N GLU A 67 -10.71 -5.41 5.30
CA GLU A 67 -10.14 -5.26 3.97
C GLU A 67 -10.77 -4.09 3.23
N CYS A 68 -9.95 -3.45 2.38
CA CYS A 68 -10.38 -2.37 1.53
C CYS A 68 -9.69 -2.50 0.18
N SER A 69 -10.45 -2.45 -0.92
CA SER A 69 -9.89 -2.52 -2.27
C SER A 69 -9.71 -1.11 -2.84
N LEU A 70 -8.54 -0.86 -3.43
CA LEU A 70 -8.25 0.38 -4.15
C LEU A 70 -8.07 0.11 -5.65
N ALA A 71 -8.52 -1.05 -6.12
CA ALA A 71 -8.32 -1.44 -7.52
C ALA A 71 -8.95 -0.46 -8.52
N ASP A 72 -10.00 0.25 -8.12
CA ASP A 72 -10.67 1.23 -8.97
C ASP A 72 -9.97 2.59 -8.99
N ASN A 73 -8.93 2.76 -8.18
CA ASN A 73 -8.18 4.01 -8.10
C ASN A 73 -6.89 3.89 -8.90
N ALA A 74 -6.79 4.67 -9.97
CA ALA A 74 -5.64 4.60 -10.86
C ALA A 74 -4.37 5.15 -10.21
N TYR A 75 -3.23 4.65 -10.68
CA TYR A 75 -1.92 5.21 -10.34
C TYR A 75 -1.54 6.31 -11.34
N PRO A 76 -0.72 7.29 -10.95
CA PRO A 76 -0.30 7.57 -9.58
C PRO A 76 -1.45 8.14 -8.75
N ARG A 77 -1.40 7.91 -7.43
CA ARG A 77 -2.41 8.41 -6.50
C ARG A 77 -1.86 9.59 -5.71
N ASP A 78 -2.74 10.54 -5.42
CA ASP A 78 -2.41 11.70 -4.59
C ASP A 78 -3.13 11.57 -3.27
N VAL A 79 -2.38 11.39 -2.18
CA VAL A 79 -2.96 11.21 -0.84
C VAL A 79 -3.71 12.45 -0.35
N ASP A 80 -3.48 13.59 -0.98
CA ASP A 80 -4.14 14.83 -0.61
C ASP A 80 -5.48 15.04 -1.34
N GLU A 81 -5.82 14.19 -2.32
CA GLU A 81 -7.14 14.24 -2.93
C GLU A 81 -8.23 13.90 -1.91
N PRO A 82 -9.40 14.56 -2.00
CA PRO A 82 -10.48 14.32 -1.03
C PRO A 82 -10.86 12.85 -0.86
N GLN A 83 -10.89 12.09 -1.96
CA GLN A 83 -11.21 10.67 -1.91
C GLN A 83 -10.17 9.87 -1.12
N MET A 84 -8.90 10.24 -1.28
CA MET A 84 -7.81 9.55 -0.59
C MET A 84 -7.76 9.94 0.88
N ARG A 85 -8.07 11.19 1.20
CA ARG A 85 -8.17 11.65 2.59
C ARG A 85 -9.29 10.91 3.33
N GLU A 86 -10.42 10.76 2.69
CA GLU A 86 -11.56 10.05 3.27
C GLU A 86 -11.21 8.59 3.51
N LEU A 87 -10.56 7.96 2.55
CA LEU A 87 -10.10 6.60 2.68
C LEU A 87 -9.11 6.45 3.82
N LYS A 88 -8.15 7.38 3.92
CA LYS A 88 -7.16 7.39 4.99
C LYS A 88 -7.84 7.46 6.36
N GLN A 89 -8.87 8.30 6.48
CA GLN A 89 -9.61 8.43 7.72
C GLN A 89 -10.30 7.12 8.11
N ARG A 90 -10.93 6.46 7.14
CA ARG A 90 -11.58 5.17 7.39
C ARG A 90 -10.60 4.12 7.84
N ILE A 91 -9.46 4.03 7.19
CA ILE A 91 -8.43 3.05 7.54
C ILE A 91 -7.86 3.36 8.93
N THR A 92 -7.65 4.63 9.23
CA THR A 92 -7.16 5.05 10.55
C THR A 92 -8.12 4.61 11.64
N GLU A 93 -9.41 4.77 11.44
CA GLU A 93 -10.42 4.32 12.40
C GLU A 93 -10.38 2.81 12.58
N GLU A 94 -10.19 2.06 11.51
CA GLU A 94 -10.06 0.60 11.60
C GLU A 94 -8.79 0.19 12.35
N CYS A 95 -7.70 0.91 12.18
CA CYS A 95 -6.45 0.62 12.90
C CYS A 95 -6.57 0.82 14.41
N ARG A 96 -7.54 1.62 14.87
CA ARG A 96 -7.76 1.87 16.30
C ARG A 96 -8.56 0.78 17.00
N LYS A 97 -9.18 -0.09 16.24
CA LYS A 97 -9.96 -1.20 16.80
C LYS A 97 -9.01 -2.37 17.21
#